data_6384279fd0c83530e7304245084bf936
#
_entry.id   6384279fd0c83530e7304245084bf936
#
_cell.length_a   1.000
_cell.length_b   1.000
_cell.length_c   1.000
_cell.angle_alpha   90.00
_cell.angle_beta   90.00
_cell.angle_gamma   90.00
#
_symmetry.space_group_name_H-M   'P 1'
#
loop_
_entity.id
_entity.type
_entity.pdbx_description
1 polymer ?
#
loop_
_entity_poly.entity_id
_entity_poly.type
_entity_poly.pdbx_seq_one_letter_code
_entity_poly.pdbx_strand_id
1 'polypeptide(L)'
;MNSFNFRPVGQGLFYTGSLLNGCYNFVYDCGTENNQNLIDKQIKCYQQEIACFSNSKSTLDFVVISHLHKDHYSGLYKLVRNFKVKRIYLPYLNCFTKDALQLHLYYDLFIDNAQSGNQQENLMALYILI
;
A
#
# COMPACT_ATOMS: atom_id res chain seq x y z
N MET A 1 -3.53 -18.36 -14.22
CA MET A 1 -4.56 -17.34 -14.50
C MET A 1 -4.02 -15.98 -14.07
N ASN A 2 -4.34 -14.90 -14.78
CA ASN A 2 -3.98 -13.54 -14.40
C ASN A 2 -5.25 -12.81 -13.98
N SER A 3 -5.18 -11.95 -12.98
CA SER A 3 -6.30 -11.11 -12.55
C SER A 3 -5.87 -9.65 -12.41
N PHE A 4 -6.76 -8.75 -12.81
CA PHE A 4 -6.55 -7.30 -12.74
C PHE A 4 -7.85 -6.66 -12.25
N ASN A 5 -7.78 -5.87 -11.19
CA ASN A 5 -8.97 -5.35 -10.54
C ASN A 5 -8.81 -3.86 -10.19
N PHE A 6 -9.75 -3.04 -10.65
CA PHE A 6 -10.00 -1.73 -10.06
C PHE A 6 -10.83 -1.92 -8.79
N ARG A 7 -10.25 -1.58 -7.64
CA ARG A 7 -10.90 -1.76 -6.34
C ARG A 7 -11.85 -0.61 -6.05
N PRO A 8 -13.09 -0.89 -5.61
CA PRO A 8 -14.06 0.17 -5.30
C PRO A 8 -13.69 0.89 -3.99
N VAL A 9 -12.98 2.01 -4.12
CA VAL A 9 -12.53 2.86 -3.02
C VAL A 9 -13.22 4.23 -2.99
N GLY A 10 -14.24 4.43 -3.85
CA GLY A 10 -14.90 5.72 -4.03
C GLY A 10 -14.07 6.66 -4.91
N GLN A 11 -13.96 7.92 -4.50
CA GLN A 11 -13.13 8.89 -5.21
C GLN A 11 -11.66 8.62 -4.89
N GLY A 12 -10.96 7.95 -5.79
CA GLY A 12 -9.57 7.57 -5.66
C GLY A 12 -9.21 6.42 -6.58
N LEU A 13 -7.97 5.95 -6.49
CA LEU A 13 -7.48 4.84 -7.30
C LEU A 13 -6.84 3.77 -6.41
N PHE A 14 -7.29 2.55 -6.60
CA PHE A 14 -6.66 1.36 -6.07
C PHE A 14 -6.76 0.25 -7.12
N TYR A 15 -5.67 0.04 -7.83
CA TYR A 15 -5.60 -0.98 -8.86
C TYR A 15 -4.64 -2.09 -8.46
N THR A 16 -5.07 -3.34 -8.61
CA THR A 16 -4.29 -4.51 -8.20
C THR A 16 -4.15 -5.50 -9.35
N GLY A 17 -3.02 -6.17 -9.40
CA GLY A 17 -2.80 -7.23 -10.35
C GLY A 17 -2.12 -8.44 -9.72
N SER A 18 -2.54 -9.63 -10.15
CA SER A 18 -1.91 -10.91 -9.82
C SER A 18 -1.65 -11.69 -11.10
N LEU A 19 -0.41 -12.08 -11.31
CA LEU A 19 0.06 -12.78 -12.48
C LEU A 19 0.54 -14.18 -12.10
N LEU A 20 0.55 -15.09 -13.08
CA LEU A 20 1.09 -16.44 -12.93
C LEU A 20 0.48 -17.17 -11.73
N ASN A 21 -0.85 -17.16 -11.61
CA ASN A 21 -1.58 -17.79 -10.50
C ASN A 21 -1.15 -17.23 -9.12
N GLY A 22 -0.99 -15.93 -9.00
CA GLY A 22 -0.62 -15.26 -7.74
C GLY A 22 0.87 -15.32 -7.40
N CYS A 23 1.70 -15.86 -8.30
CA CYS A 23 3.16 -15.87 -8.09
C CYS A 23 3.79 -14.46 -8.15
N TYR A 24 3.12 -13.52 -8.81
CA TYR A 24 3.59 -12.15 -8.99
C TYR A 24 2.44 -11.16 -8.75
N ASN A 25 2.55 -10.36 -7.71
CA ASN A 25 1.47 -9.49 -7.25
C ASN A 25 1.92 -8.04 -7.18
N PHE A 26 1.06 -7.13 -7.62
CA PHE A 26 1.38 -5.71 -7.61
C PHE A 26 0.19 -4.81 -7.32
N VAL A 27 0.50 -3.57 -6.94
CA VAL A 27 -0.46 -2.48 -6.73
C VAL A 27 -0.01 -1.27 -7.55
N TYR A 28 -0.96 -0.61 -8.19
CA TYR A 28 -0.79 0.70 -8.80
C TYR A 28 -1.78 1.66 -8.15
N ASP A 29 -1.25 2.61 -7.38
CA ASP A 29 -1.96 3.49 -6.47
C ASP A 29 -2.77 2.75 -5.39
N CYS A 30 -2.93 3.37 -4.26
CA CYS A 30 -3.77 2.88 -3.16
C CYS A 30 -4.23 4.09 -2.34
N GLY A 31 -5.31 4.73 -2.77
CA GLY A 31 -5.79 5.93 -2.11
C GLY A 31 -7.27 6.20 -2.30
N THR A 32 -7.79 7.07 -1.46
CA THR A 32 -9.17 7.59 -1.52
C THR A 32 -9.28 8.95 -0.84
N GLU A 33 -10.12 9.81 -1.40
CA GLU A 33 -10.58 11.03 -0.71
C GLU A 33 -11.73 10.74 0.26
N ASN A 34 -12.38 9.60 0.12
CA ASN A 34 -13.54 9.20 0.89
C ASN A 34 -13.14 8.51 2.21
N ASN A 35 -14.02 7.67 2.72
CA ASN A 35 -13.82 6.94 3.96
C ASN A 35 -12.68 5.91 3.82
N GLN A 36 -11.68 6.02 4.68
CA GLN A 36 -10.52 5.10 4.74
C GLN A 36 -10.91 3.64 5.04
N ASN A 37 -12.09 3.38 5.59
CA ASN A 37 -12.60 2.02 5.78
C ASN A 37 -12.81 1.27 4.44
N LEU A 38 -13.01 2.00 3.34
CA LEU A 38 -13.10 1.39 2.01
C LEU A 38 -11.74 0.79 1.61
N ILE A 39 -10.65 1.50 1.87
CA ILE A 39 -9.28 1.01 1.64
C ILE A 39 -9.02 -0.25 2.48
N ASP A 40 -9.33 -0.23 3.78
CA ASP A 40 -9.12 -1.38 4.68
C ASP A 40 -9.85 -2.62 4.18
N LYS A 41 -11.10 -2.45 3.77
CA LYS A 41 -11.90 -3.54 3.21
C LYS A 41 -11.26 -4.12 1.94
N GLN A 42 -10.83 -3.26 1.03
CA GLN A 42 -10.24 -3.72 -0.25
C GLN A 42 -8.85 -4.33 -0.08
N ILE A 43 -8.05 -3.85 0.86
CA ILE A 43 -6.77 -4.47 1.24
C ILE A 43 -7.02 -5.90 1.74
N LYS A 44 -7.98 -6.10 2.64
CA LYS A 44 -8.33 -7.44 3.16
C LYS A 44 -8.83 -8.37 2.04
N CYS A 45 -9.67 -7.87 1.15
CA CYS A 45 -10.13 -8.64 -0.01
C CYS A 45 -8.93 -9.11 -0.87
N TYR A 46 -8.00 -8.20 -1.17
CA TYR A 46 -6.83 -8.55 -1.98
C TYR A 46 -5.91 -9.54 -1.27
N GLN A 47 -5.71 -9.41 0.04
CA GLN A 47 -4.96 -10.41 0.82
C GLN A 47 -5.57 -11.80 0.71
N GLN A 48 -6.90 -11.89 0.83
CA GLN A 48 -7.62 -13.16 0.70
C GLN A 48 -7.47 -13.76 -0.70
N GLU A 49 -7.57 -12.94 -1.74
CA GLU A 49 -7.36 -13.38 -3.12
C GLU A 49 -5.96 -13.95 -3.34
N ILE A 50 -4.91 -13.26 -2.87
CA ILE A 50 -3.53 -13.76 -2.97
C ILE A 50 -3.35 -15.05 -2.16
N ALA A 51 -3.89 -15.10 -0.96
CA ALA A 51 -3.78 -16.28 -0.08
C ALA A 51 -4.42 -17.53 -0.68
N CYS A 52 -5.45 -17.39 -1.51
CA CYS A 52 -6.05 -18.52 -2.23
C CYS A 52 -5.10 -19.17 -3.25
N PHE A 53 -4.10 -18.42 -3.73
CA PHE A 53 -3.14 -18.91 -4.73
C PHE A 53 -1.82 -19.38 -4.14
N SER A 54 -1.47 -18.93 -2.92
CA SER A 54 -0.21 -19.32 -2.28
C SER A 54 -0.37 -19.48 -0.78
N ASN A 55 0.16 -20.56 -0.22
CA ASN A 55 0.22 -20.79 1.23
C ASN A 55 1.21 -19.85 1.97
N SER A 56 1.77 -18.85 1.29
CA SER A 56 2.74 -17.92 1.85
C SER A 56 2.12 -16.58 2.24
N LYS A 57 2.77 -15.87 3.16
CA LYS A 57 2.41 -14.50 3.54
C LYS A 57 2.17 -13.64 2.30
N SER A 58 1.08 -12.90 2.29
CA SER A 58 0.70 -11.98 1.22
C SER A 58 1.86 -11.04 0.87
N THR A 59 2.51 -11.28 -0.25
CA THR A 59 3.67 -10.52 -0.72
C THR A 59 3.30 -9.75 -1.98
N LEU A 60 3.68 -8.47 -2.02
CA LEU A 60 3.63 -7.65 -3.22
C LEU A 60 5.04 -7.52 -3.80
N ASP A 61 5.18 -7.81 -5.08
CA ASP A 61 6.47 -7.68 -5.78
C ASP A 61 6.81 -6.22 -6.01
N PHE A 62 5.80 -5.39 -6.30
CA PHE A 62 5.96 -3.95 -6.31
C PHE A 62 4.65 -3.20 -6.05
N VAL A 63 4.82 -1.97 -5.61
CA VAL A 63 3.78 -0.94 -5.51
C VAL A 63 4.26 0.27 -6.30
N VAL A 64 3.40 0.84 -7.12
CA VAL A 64 3.65 2.09 -7.84
C VAL A 64 2.70 3.14 -7.31
N ILE A 65 3.20 4.30 -6.94
CA ILE A 65 2.40 5.49 -6.67
C ILE A 65 2.64 6.47 -7.81
N SER A 66 1.59 6.75 -8.57
CA SER A 66 1.67 7.58 -9.78
C SER A 66 1.98 9.03 -9.47
N HIS A 67 1.36 9.57 -8.42
CA HIS A 67 1.58 10.92 -7.92
C HIS A 67 1.10 11.08 -6.48
N LEU A 68 1.51 12.18 -5.82
CA LEU A 68 1.30 12.38 -4.38
C LEU A 68 0.03 13.19 -4.08
N HIS A 69 -1.09 12.78 -4.65
CA HIS A 69 -2.41 13.24 -4.22
C HIS A 69 -3.05 12.20 -3.31
N LYS A 70 -3.78 12.63 -2.32
CA LYS A 70 -4.37 11.81 -1.27
C LYS A 70 -5.18 10.63 -1.81
N ASP A 71 -5.93 10.84 -2.87
CA ASP A 71 -6.73 9.84 -3.57
C ASP A 71 -5.92 8.75 -4.29
N HIS A 72 -4.58 8.88 -4.32
CA HIS A 72 -3.66 7.89 -4.91
C HIS A 72 -2.74 7.20 -3.89
N TYR A 73 -2.40 7.84 -2.77
CA TYR A 73 -1.44 7.27 -1.83
C TYR A 73 -1.95 7.11 -0.38
N SER A 74 -3.12 7.66 -0.02
CA SER A 74 -3.58 7.69 1.38
C SER A 74 -3.71 6.33 2.05
N GLY A 75 -3.81 5.25 1.27
CA GLY A 75 -3.82 3.88 1.77
C GLY A 75 -2.46 3.18 1.78
N LEU A 76 -1.38 3.84 1.32
CA LEU A 76 -0.06 3.22 1.19
C LEU A 76 0.44 2.67 2.54
N TYR A 77 0.28 3.42 3.62
CA TYR A 77 0.66 2.97 4.95
C TYR A 77 -0.07 1.68 5.37
N LYS A 78 -1.39 1.65 5.18
CA LYS A 78 -2.20 0.46 5.49
C LYS A 78 -1.79 -0.73 4.62
N LEU A 79 -1.44 -0.47 3.37
CA LEU A 79 -0.97 -1.50 2.45
C LEU A 79 0.34 -2.14 2.95
N VAL A 80 1.34 -1.34 3.32
CA VAL A 80 2.64 -1.85 3.79
C VAL A 80 2.56 -2.53 5.16
N ARG A 81 1.57 -2.21 5.98
CA ARG A 81 1.30 -2.95 7.23
C ARG A 81 0.72 -4.35 6.99
N ASN A 82 -0.05 -4.50 5.93
CA ASN A 82 -0.80 -5.72 5.64
C ASN A 82 -0.07 -6.67 4.70
N PHE A 83 0.89 -6.17 3.92
CA PHE A 83 1.66 -6.94 2.95
C PHE A 83 3.16 -6.82 3.18
N LYS A 84 3.90 -7.87 2.83
CA LYS A 84 5.34 -7.75 2.63
C LYS A 84 5.58 -7.15 1.24
N VAL A 85 5.98 -5.88 1.17
CA VAL A 85 6.27 -5.20 -0.09
C VAL A 85 7.75 -5.30 -0.42
N LYS A 86 8.10 -5.77 -1.63
CA LYS A 86 9.51 -5.91 -2.07
C LYS A 86 10.06 -4.59 -2.62
N ARG A 87 9.24 -3.82 -3.36
CA ARG A 87 9.66 -2.54 -3.98
C ARG A 87 8.50 -1.56 -4.01
N ILE A 88 8.80 -0.29 -3.78
CA ILE A 88 7.86 0.82 -3.96
C ILE A 88 8.48 1.79 -4.96
N TYR A 89 7.74 2.12 -6.00
CA TYR A 89 8.11 3.12 -6.99
C TYR A 89 7.29 4.38 -6.72
N LEU A 90 7.99 5.47 -6.50
CA LEU A 90 7.41 6.79 -6.27
C LEU A 90 7.74 7.70 -7.46
N PRO A 91 6.94 8.74 -7.74
CA PRO A 91 7.32 9.76 -8.70
C PRO A 91 8.61 10.44 -8.26
N TYR A 92 9.34 11.01 -9.21
CA TYR A 92 10.53 11.78 -8.86
C TYR A 92 10.18 12.91 -7.91
N LEU A 93 10.84 12.94 -6.76
CA LEU A 93 10.67 13.94 -5.73
C LEU A 93 11.97 14.72 -5.58
N ASN A 94 11.89 16.05 -5.58
CA ASN A 94 13.01 16.84 -5.11
C ASN A 94 13.21 16.62 -3.59
N CYS A 95 14.40 16.95 -3.07
CA CYS A 95 14.73 16.68 -1.66
C CYS A 95 13.71 17.24 -0.68
N PHE A 96 13.20 18.45 -0.91
CA PHE A 96 12.23 19.09 -0.03
C PHE A 96 10.87 18.33 0.02
N THR A 97 10.37 17.92 -1.13
CA THR A 97 9.12 17.14 -1.23
C THR A 97 9.27 15.76 -0.61
N LYS A 98 10.45 15.17 -0.74
CA LYS A 98 10.82 13.89 -0.15
C LYS A 98 10.79 13.94 1.38
N ASP A 99 11.41 14.95 1.97
CA ASP A 99 11.42 15.14 3.42
C ASP A 99 10.02 15.39 3.98
N ALA A 100 9.21 16.18 3.27
CA ALA A 100 7.81 16.42 3.64
C ALA A 100 6.97 15.15 3.59
N LEU A 101 7.17 14.30 2.57
CA LEU A 101 6.48 13.01 2.48
C LEU A 101 6.92 12.06 3.59
N GLN A 102 8.22 11.98 3.88
CA GLN A 102 8.73 11.18 4.98
C GLN A 102 8.13 11.62 6.32
N LEU A 103 8.06 12.92 6.56
CA LEU A 103 7.46 13.47 7.77
C LEU A 103 5.97 13.14 7.87
N HIS A 104 5.24 13.22 6.77
CA HIS A 104 3.81 12.90 6.74
C HIS A 104 3.55 11.42 6.98
N LEU A 105 4.28 10.54 6.32
CA LEU A 105 4.21 9.10 6.55
C LEU A 105 4.62 8.72 7.99
N TYR A 106 5.63 9.39 8.54
CA TYR A 106 6.04 9.20 9.92
C TYR A 106 4.95 9.65 10.91
N TYR A 107 4.29 10.76 10.64
CA TYR A 107 3.21 11.29 11.47
C TYR A 107 2.00 10.34 11.48
N ASP A 108 1.58 9.84 10.33
CA ASP A 108 0.50 8.86 10.21
C ASP A 108 0.84 7.58 10.97
N LEU A 109 2.09 7.11 10.87
CA LEU A 109 2.62 5.99 11.63
C LEU A 109 2.53 6.21 13.15
N PHE A 110 2.86 7.41 13.62
CA PHE A 110 2.91 7.71 15.04
C PHE A 110 1.53 7.80 15.67
N ILE A 111 0.56 8.40 14.98
CA ILE A 111 -0.82 8.54 15.47
C ILE A 111 -1.52 7.18 15.50
N ASP A 112 -1.41 6.36 14.46
CA ASP A 112 -2.04 5.05 14.42
C ASP A 112 -1.44 4.08 15.45
N ASN A 113 -0.13 4.15 15.72
CA ASN A 113 0.53 3.34 16.74
C ASN A 113 0.14 3.75 18.16
N ALA A 114 -0.11 5.02 18.41
CA ALA A 114 -0.62 5.49 19.70
C ALA A 114 -2.03 4.95 20.00
N GLN A 115 -2.81 4.62 18.97
CA GLN A 115 -4.15 4.08 19.12
C GLN A 115 -4.22 2.54 19.15
N SER A 116 -3.24 1.83 18.57
CA SER A 116 -3.33 0.38 18.37
C SER A 116 -2.40 -0.50 19.23
N GLY A 117 -1.50 0.06 20.02
CA GLY A 117 -0.68 -0.68 21.02
C GLY A 117 0.29 -1.73 20.47
N ASN A 118 0.50 -1.84 19.15
CA ASN A 118 1.38 -2.84 18.54
C ASN A 118 2.53 -2.19 17.76
N GLN A 119 3.75 -2.54 18.16
CA GLN A 119 5.00 -1.92 17.72
C GLN A 119 5.82 -2.74 16.71
N GLN A 120 6.57 -2.04 15.92
CA GLN A 120 8.01 -2.13 15.64
C GLN A 120 8.54 -2.88 14.40
N GLU A 121 7.87 -3.85 13.79
CA GLU A 121 8.56 -4.65 12.75
C GLU A 121 8.52 -4.11 11.31
N ASN A 122 7.66 -3.15 11.00
CA ASN A 122 7.46 -2.69 9.62
C ASN A 122 8.06 -1.32 9.27
N LEU A 123 8.69 -0.64 10.23
CA LEU A 123 9.37 0.65 10.02
C LEU A 123 10.58 0.56 9.07
N MET A 124 11.25 -0.58 9.04
CA MET A 124 12.44 -0.79 8.18
C MET A 124 12.12 -0.82 6.68
N ALA A 125 10.93 -1.24 6.29
CA ALA A 125 10.56 -1.34 4.88
C ALA A 125 10.38 0.04 4.20
N LEU A 126 9.97 1.06 4.94
CA LEU A 126 9.81 2.43 4.41
C LEU A 126 11.13 3.20 4.30
N TYR A 127 12.13 2.86 5.11
CA TYR A 127 13.44 3.54 5.13
C TYR A 127 14.35 3.19 3.95
N ILE A 128 14.08 2.07 3.26
CA ILE A 128 15.02 1.50 2.26
C ILE A 128 14.79 2.05 0.84
N LEU A 129 13.73 2.79 0.57
CA LEU A 129 13.27 3.07 -0.80
C LEU A 129 13.12 4.53 -1.18
N ILE A 130 13.64 5.47 -0.38
CA ILE A 130 13.61 6.89 -0.73
C ILE A 130 15.02 7.41 -0.97
#